data_cf4c543c6d71c2a7ab1864f27968858e
#
_entry.id   cf4c543c6d71c2a7ab1864f27968858e
#
_cell.length_a   1.000
_cell.length_b   1.000
_cell.length_c   1.000
_cell.angle_alpha   90.00
_cell.angle_beta   90.00
_cell.angle_gamma   90.00
#
_symmetry.space_group_name_H-M   'P 1'
#
loop_
_entity.id
_entity.type
_entity.pdbx_description
1 polymer ?
#
loop_
_entity_poly.entity_id
_entity_poly.type
_entity_poly.pdbx_seq_one_letter_code
_entity_poly.pdbx_strand_id
1 'polypeptide(L)'
;KGTDGIVRLMGVSLRPEAETQVLVSRGLDGSWTSHELKAKLSPGISYVAGDVDQSIYQTATSLGATDQQVVDYAEIFGYDIDFQREVRTGDRFGMLYETFEDERGQPVKTGAVLMATMDGAALSKAFYRYKPSDDGVVDYFDETGQSAKKFLMKTPINGARLSSSFGNRKHPILGYTKLHKGTDFAAPTGTPIYAAGNGVIKSYGPNGTFGNYAKIEHANGYTTAYAHMS
;
A
#
# COMPACT_ATOMS: atom_id res chain seq x y z
N LYS A 1 17.46 24.82 34.21
CA LYS A 1 17.32 24.79 35.68
C LYS A 1 17.00 26.17 36.12
N GLY A 2 15.94 26.36 36.94
CA GLY A 2 15.67 27.65 37.58
C GLY A 2 16.75 28.00 38.60
N THR A 3 16.79 29.23 39.11
CA THR A 3 17.72 29.66 40.14
C THR A 3 17.54 28.89 41.47
N ASP A 4 16.39 28.19 41.61
CA ASP A 4 16.04 27.31 42.71
C ASP A 4 16.55 25.83 42.53
N GLY A 5 17.26 25.55 41.43
CA GLY A 5 17.75 24.22 41.10
C GLY A 5 16.70 23.24 40.58
N ILE A 6 15.43 23.64 40.51
CA ILE A 6 14.30 22.80 40.03
C ILE A 6 14.29 22.77 38.52
N VAL A 7 14.15 21.58 37.92
CA VAL A 7 13.95 21.42 36.49
C VAL A 7 12.47 21.61 36.17
N ARG A 8 12.18 22.58 35.31
CA ARG A 8 10.80 22.87 34.86
C ARG A 8 10.72 22.71 33.35
N LEU A 9 9.62 22.14 32.87
CA LEU A 9 9.28 22.14 31.45
C LEU A 9 8.95 23.59 31.03
N MET A 10 9.70 24.14 30.09
CA MET A 10 9.55 25.48 29.57
C MET A 10 8.87 25.55 28.21
N GLY A 11 8.84 24.43 27.47
CA GLY A 11 8.17 24.36 26.19
C GLY A 11 8.25 22.98 25.56
N VAL A 12 7.39 22.75 24.62
CA VAL A 12 7.32 21.54 23.78
C VAL A 12 7.12 21.98 22.34
N SER A 13 7.85 21.34 21.44
CA SER A 13 7.65 21.45 20.00
C SER A 13 7.07 20.14 19.49
N LEU A 14 5.94 20.22 18.81
CA LEU A 14 5.26 19.08 18.19
C LEU A 14 5.14 19.33 16.69
N ARG A 15 5.24 18.28 15.91
CA ARG A 15 5.00 18.32 14.46
C ARG A 15 3.90 17.31 14.12
N PRO A 16 2.62 17.70 14.27
CA PRO A 16 1.48 16.81 14.03
C PRO A 16 1.33 16.44 12.55
N GLU A 17 1.74 17.33 11.65
CA GLU A 17 1.76 17.15 10.20
C GLU A 17 3.08 17.64 9.63
N ALA A 18 3.40 17.21 8.42
CA ALA A 18 4.68 17.57 7.78
C ALA A 18 4.88 19.08 7.64
N GLU A 19 3.80 19.82 7.34
CA GLU A 19 3.79 21.27 7.17
C GLU A 19 3.47 22.06 8.46
N THR A 20 3.06 21.41 9.54
CA THR A 20 2.57 22.09 10.75
C THR A 20 3.51 21.84 11.92
N GLN A 21 4.01 22.91 12.53
CA GLN A 21 4.75 22.87 13.78
C GLN A 21 3.96 23.62 14.86
N VAL A 22 3.69 22.97 15.98
CA VAL A 22 3.06 23.59 17.14
C VAL A 22 4.13 23.78 18.22
N LEU A 23 4.35 25.03 18.60
CA LEU A 23 5.23 25.43 19.69
C LEU A 23 4.37 25.78 20.90
N VAL A 24 4.56 25.06 21.99
CA VAL A 24 3.92 25.37 23.28
C VAL A 24 5.00 25.86 24.23
N SER A 25 4.86 27.06 24.77
CA SER A 25 5.82 27.64 25.67
C SER A 25 5.21 28.12 26.97
N ARG A 26 5.99 28.08 28.05
CA ARG A 26 5.56 28.55 29.36
C ARG A 26 6.11 29.95 29.61
N GLY A 27 5.19 30.87 29.89
CA GLY A 27 5.53 32.25 30.32
C GLY A 27 6.18 32.29 31.69
N LEU A 28 6.81 33.43 32.02
CA LEU A 28 7.41 33.66 33.34
C LEU A 28 6.35 33.70 34.44
N ASP A 29 5.12 34.03 34.12
CA ASP A 29 3.93 34.04 35.00
C ASP A 29 3.36 32.62 35.20
N GLY A 30 3.94 31.61 34.52
CA GLY A 30 3.50 30.21 34.56
C GLY A 30 2.36 29.87 33.60
N SER A 31 1.84 30.81 32.83
CA SER A 31 0.86 30.57 31.76
C SER A 31 1.44 29.79 30.60
N TRP A 32 0.61 29.07 29.88
CA TRP A 32 1.01 28.34 28.66
C TRP A 32 0.42 29.02 27.44
N THR A 33 1.25 29.26 26.44
CA THR A 33 0.85 29.76 25.12
C THR A 33 1.22 28.77 24.03
N SER A 34 0.38 28.67 23.01
CA SER A 34 0.66 27.85 21.83
C SER A 34 0.69 28.72 20.58
N HIS A 35 1.64 28.40 19.70
CA HIS A 35 1.76 29.02 18.39
C HIS A 35 1.84 27.93 17.35
N GLU A 36 1.00 28.01 16.33
CA GLU A 36 1.02 27.14 15.17
C GLU A 36 1.76 27.84 14.04
N LEU A 37 2.77 27.17 13.51
CA LEU A 37 3.55 27.60 12.36
C LEU A 37 3.25 26.65 11.20
N LYS A 38 2.68 27.18 10.12
CA LYS A 38 2.44 26.43 8.88
C LYS A 38 3.45 26.84 7.82
N ALA A 39 4.19 25.85 7.31
CA ALA A 39 5.06 26.04 6.16
C ALA A 39 4.19 26.22 4.91
N LYS A 40 4.53 27.17 4.06
CA LYS A 40 3.93 27.29 2.74
C LYS A 40 4.62 26.25 1.84
N LEU A 41 3.85 25.28 1.37
CA LEU A 41 4.36 24.25 0.47
C LEU A 41 4.05 24.62 -0.97
N SER A 42 5.02 24.35 -1.85
CA SER A 42 4.89 24.47 -3.30
C SER A 42 4.77 23.06 -3.90
N PRO A 43 3.84 22.83 -4.84
CA PRO A 43 3.74 21.55 -5.53
C PRO A 43 4.94 21.35 -6.45
N GLY A 44 5.48 20.13 -6.44
CA GLY A 44 6.54 19.67 -7.31
C GLY A 44 6.20 18.26 -7.81
N ILE A 45 7.06 17.74 -8.66
CA ILE A 45 6.96 16.39 -9.22
C ILE A 45 8.32 15.73 -9.09
N SER A 46 8.33 14.49 -8.62
CA SER A 46 9.51 13.65 -8.54
C SER A 46 9.34 12.36 -9.33
N TYR A 47 10.45 11.84 -9.81
CA TYR A 47 10.50 10.59 -10.57
C TYR A 47 11.54 9.65 -9.98
N VAL A 48 11.14 8.42 -9.74
CA VAL A 48 12.01 7.32 -9.30
C VAL A 48 11.88 6.18 -10.30
N ALA A 49 12.99 5.69 -10.81
CA ALA A 49 13.04 4.54 -11.69
C ALA A 49 14.34 3.77 -11.51
N GLY A 50 14.29 2.47 -11.74
CA GLY A 50 15.47 1.62 -11.66
C GLY A 50 15.21 0.20 -12.08
N ASP A 51 16.28 -0.56 -12.20
CA ASP A 51 16.21 -2.00 -12.39
C ASP A 51 16.13 -2.67 -11.02
N VAL A 52 15.19 -3.61 -10.88
CA VAL A 52 14.97 -4.34 -9.62
C VAL A 52 16.22 -5.16 -9.27
N ASP A 53 16.77 -4.94 -8.08
CA ASP A 53 17.85 -5.77 -7.54
C ASP A 53 17.29 -6.94 -6.74
N GLN A 54 16.89 -6.73 -5.49
CA GLN A 54 16.30 -7.77 -4.63
C GLN A 54 14.78 -7.69 -4.62
N SER A 55 14.23 -6.47 -4.58
CA SER A 55 12.81 -6.20 -4.64
C SER A 55 12.55 -4.77 -5.11
N ILE A 56 11.36 -4.51 -5.63
CA ILE A 56 10.92 -3.14 -5.95
C ILE A 56 10.99 -2.25 -4.70
N TYR A 57 10.55 -2.74 -3.54
CA TYR A 57 10.58 -1.99 -2.29
C TYR A 57 12.01 -1.50 -1.96
N GLN A 58 12.97 -2.41 -1.90
CA GLN A 58 14.35 -2.04 -1.55
C GLN A 58 14.98 -1.13 -2.59
N THR A 59 14.78 -1.41 -3.88
CA THR A 59 15.34 -0.58 -4.95
C THR A 59 14.70 0.81 -4.95
N ALA A 60 13.38 0.92 -4.86
CA ALA A 60 12.67 2.19 -4.87
C ALA A 60 13.02 3.07 -3.66
N THR A 61 13.09 2.48 -2.45
CA THR A 61 13.45 3.23 -1.24
C THR A 61 14.92 3.66 -1.25
N SER A 62 15.83 2.85 -1.78
CA SER A 62 17.24 3.25 -1.96
C SER A 62 17.41 4.42 -2.96
N LEU A 63 16.47 4.57 -3.89
CA LEU A 63 16.41 5.66 -4.87
C LEU A 63 15.61 6.89 -4.38
N GLY A 64 15.12 6.84 -3.13
CA GLY A 64 14.46 7.98 -2.47
C GLY A 64 12.93 7.96 -2.49
N ALA A 65 12.28 6.89 -2.97
CA ALA A 65 10.84 6.70 -2.78
C ALA A 65 10.52 6.47 -1.30
N THR A 66 9.39 6.97 -0.83
CA THR A 66 8.87 6.64 0.50
C THR A 66 8.08 5.33 0.49
N ASP A 67 7.87 4.75 1.68
CA ASP A 67 7.06 3.54 1.83
C ASP A 67 5.68 3.69 1.20
N GLN A 68 5.06 4.88 1.33
CA GLN A 68 3.74 5.14 0.78
C GLN A 68 3.71 5.06 -0.75
N GLN A 69 4.72 5.62 -1.46
CA GLN A 69 4.77 5.50 -2.92
C GLN A 69 4.94 4.04 -3.37
N VAL A 70 5.71 3.24 -2.61
CA VAL A 70 5.86 1.81 -2.94
C VAL A 70 4.55 1.06 -2.73
N VAL A 71 3.80 1.40 -1.67
CA VAL A 71 2.46 0.83 -1.44
C VAL A 71 1.51 1.23 -2.57
N ASP A 72 1.44 2.52 -2.91
CA ASP A 72 0.59 3.01 -3.99
C ASP A 72 0.93 2.35 -5.34
N TYR A 73 2.23 2.22 -5.63
CA TYR A 73 2.71 1.50 -6.81
C TYR A 73 2.25 0.04 -6.82
N ALA A 74 2.38 -0.65 -5.69
CA ALA A 74 1.94 -2.04 -5.56
C ALA A 74 0.42 -2.18 -5.71
N GLU A 75 -0.36 -1.22 -5.24
CA GLU A 75 -1.82 -1.20 -5.42
C GLU A 75 -2.21 -1.01 -6.90
N ILE A 76 -1.50 -0.15 -7.64
CA ILE A 76 -1.75 0.09 -9.08
C ILE A 76 -1.57 -1.21 -9.88
N PHE A 77 -0.50 -1.95 -9.63
CA PHE A 77 -0.18 -3.16 -10.38
C PHE A 77 -0.75 -4.45 -9.75
N GLY A 78 -1.31 -4.40 -8.54
CA GLY A 78 -1.73 -5.58 -7.78
C GLY A 78 -2.80 -6.45 -8.44
N TYR A 79 -3.47 -5.93 -9.45
CA TYR A 79 -4.43 -6.69 -10.26
C TYR A 79 -3.75 -7.40 -11.46
N ASP A 80 -2.60 -6.93 -11.90
CA ASP A 80 -1.90 -7.43 -13.06
C ASP A 80 -0.75 -8.38 -12.72
N ILE A 81 -0.04 -8.14 -11.61
CA ILE A 81 1.19 -8.83 -11.27
C ILE A 81 1.19 -9.33 -9.82
N ASP A 82 1.75 -10.51 -9.62
CA ASP A 82 2.13 -11.01 -8.30
C ASP A 82 3.60 -10.63 -8.04
N PHE A 83 3.80 -9.58 -7.23
CA PHE A 83 5.13 -9.03 -6.96
C PHE A 83 6.11 -10.02 -6.34
N GLN A 84 5.61 -11.06 -5.68
CA GLN A 84 6.48 -12.06 -5.05
C GLN A 84 6.94 -13.18 -5.99
N ARG A 85 6.24 -13.38 -7.09
CA ARG A 85 6.44 -14.53 -7.98
C ARG A 85 6.82 -14.14 -9.40
N GLU A 86 6.35 -13.00 -9.84
CA GLU A 86 6.45 -12.58 -11.23
C GLU A 86 7.49 -11.49 -11.44
N VAL A 87 7.85 -10.72 -10.39
CA VAL A 87 8.94 -9.73 -10.44
C VAL A 87 10.29 -10.41 -10.23
N ARG A 88 11.26 -10.06 -11.08
CA ARG A 88 12.60 -10.63 -11.09
C ARG A 88 13.66 -9.54 -11.07
N THR A 89 14.84 -9.90 -10.61
CA THR A 89 16.03 -9.07 -10.75
C THR A 89 16.25 -8.72 -12.23
N GLY A 90 16.45 -7.43 -12.50
CA GLY A 90 16.60 -6.88 -13.84
C GLY A 90 15.31 -6.38 -14.49
N ASP A 91 14.13 -6.67 -13.92
CA ASP A 91 12.90 -6.00 -14.34
C ASP A 91 13.00 -4.50 -14.02
N ARG A 92 12.44 -3.66 -14.87
CA ARG A 92 12.50 -2.20 -14.70
C ARG A 92 11.18 -1.66 -14.19
N PHE A 93 11.24 -0.77 -13.21
CA PHE A 93 10.09 -0.02 -12.72
C PHE A 93 10.32 1.48 -12.80
N GLY A 94 9.23 2.24 -12.80
CA GLY A 94 9.27 3.70 -12.70
C GLY A 94 8.00 4.24 -12.09
N MET A 95 8.12 5.33 -11.34
CA MET A 95 6.97 6.05 -10.80
C MET A 95 7.23 7.56 -10.80
N LEU A 96 6.25 8.30 -11.29
CA LEU A 96 6.17 9.75 -11.22
C LEU A 96 5.12 10.10 -10.16
N TYR A 97 5.45 10.94 -9.21
CA TYR A 97 4.56 11.30 -8.11
C TYR A 97 4.67 12.76 -7.70
N GLU A 98 3.62 13.25 -7.08
CA GLU A 98 3.58 14.62 -6.54
C GLU A 98 4.50 14.72 -5.32
N THR A 99 5.19 15.85 -5.22
CA THR A 99 5.92 16.27 -4.03
C THR A 99 5.43 17.63 -3.58
N PHE A 100 5.62 17.92 -2.29
CA PHE A 100 5.35 19.23 -1.73
C PHE A 100 6.61 19.71 -1.03
N GLU A 101 7.16 20.81 -1.52
CA GLU A 101 8.43 21.36 -1.13
C GLU A 101 8.25 22.60 -0.27
N ASP A 102 9.16 22.79 0.69
CA ASP A 102 9.23 23.99 1.49
C ASP A 102 9.84 25.18 0.69
N GLU A 103 9.96 26.34 1.32
CA GLU A 103 10.52 27.54 0.72
C GLU A 103 12.00 27.40 0.31
N ARG A 104 12.67 26.33 0.75
CA ARG A 104 14.07 26.01 0.40
C ARG A 104 14.17 24.97 -0.72
N GLY A 105 13.03 24.54 -1.28
CA GLY A 105 12.96 23.50 -2.29
C GLY A 105 13.23 22.08 -1.74
N GLN A 106 13.06 21.89 -0.43
CA GLN A 106 13.20 20.57 0.16
C GLN A 106 11.85 19.85 0.20
N PRO A 107 11.78 18.59 -0.24
CA PRO A 107 10.55 17.83 -0.18
C PRO A 107 10.15 17.58 1.29
N VAL A 108 8.94 18.00 1.65
CA VAL A 108 8.36 17.89 3.00
C VAL A 108 7.39 16.73 3.08
N LYS A 109 6.61 16.52 2.04
CA LYS A 109 5.70 15.38 1.89
C LYS A 109 5.54 14.98 0.43
N THR A 110 5.03 13.82 0.22
CA THR A 110 4.69 13.28 -1.10
C THR A 110 3.18 13.19 -1.26
N GLY A 111 2.74 13.23 -2.50
CA GLY A 111 1.34 13.11 -2.88
C GLY A 111 1.10 11.86 -3.71
N ALA A 112 0.10 11.92 -4.58
CA ALA A 112 -0.34 10.78 -5.38
C ALA A 112 0.72 10.38 -6.42
N VAL A 113 0.78 9.09 -6.72
CA VAL A 113 1.48 8.59 -7.92
C VAL A 113 0.70 9.07 -9.15
N LEU A 114 1.38 9.72 -10.07
CA LEU A 114 0.78 10.26 -11.30
C LEU A 114 0.92 9.28 -12.47
N MET A 115 2.03 8.56 -12.51
CA MET A 115 2.32 7.52 -13.50
C MET A 115 3.12 6.42 -12.83
N ALA A 116 2.84 5.20 -13.19
CA ALA A 116 3.59 4.03 -12.77
C ALA A 116 3.88 3.14 -13.99
N THR A 117 5.12 2.68 -14.11
CA THR A 117 5.56 1.80 -15.20
C THR A 117 6.19 0.55 -14.64
N MET A 118 5.96 -0.56 -15.30
CA MET A 118 6.62 -1.83 -15.09
C MET A 118 7.01 -2.41 -16.43
N ASP A 119 8.27 -2.80 -16.58
CA ASP A 119 8.79 -3.45 -17.78
C ASP A 119 9.64 -4.65 -17.37
N GLY A 120 9.09 -5.82 -17.56
CA GLY A 120 9.68 -7.09 -17.18
C GLY A 120 9.10 -8.28 -17.95
N ALA A 121 9.60 -9.44 -17.67
CA ALA A 121 9.19 -10.65 -18.38
C ALA A 121 7.71 -11.00 -18.19
N ALA A 122 7.11 -10.66 -17.06
CA ALA A 122 5.72 -10.97 -16.75
C ALA A 122 4.74 -9.89 -17.25
N LEU A 123 5.18 -8.64 -17.30
CA LEU A 123 4.33 -7.49 -17.61
C LEU A 123 5.17 -6.35 -18.17
N SER A 124 4.71 -5.72 -19.24
CA SER A 124 5.21 -4.42 -19.73
C SER A 124 4.01 -3.50 -19.89
N LYS A 125 3.85 -2.56 -18.95
CA LYS A 125 2.70 -1.65 -18.88
C LYS A 125 3.06 -0.31 -18.23
N ALA A 126 2.29 0.71 -18.61
CA ALA A 126 2.23 1.99 -17.93
C ALA A 126 0.80 2.28 -17.52
N PHE A 127 0.65 2.85 -16.32
CA PHE A 127 -0.62 3.35 -15.81
C PHE A 127 -0.49 4.82 -15.47
N TYR A 128 -1.54 5.57 -15.78
CA TYR A 128 -1.63 7.02 -15.61
C TYR A 128 -2.81 7.36 -14.71
N ARG A 129 -2.57 8.22 -13.73
CA ARG A 129 -3.62 8.75 -12.87
C ARG A 129 -4.49 9.71 -13.66
N TYR A 130 -5.78 9.42 -13.76
CA TYR A 130 -6.72 10.21 -14.54
C TYR A 130 -8.07 10.32 -13.83
N LYS A 131 -8.77 11.44 -14.08
CA LYS A 131 -10.11 11.68 -13.61
C LYS A 131 -11.06 11.73 -14.82
N PRO A 132 -11.79 10.65 -15.13
CA PRO A 132 -12.74 10.63 -16.23
C PRO A 132 -13.85 11.68 -16.04
N SER A 133 -14.39 12.16 -17.15
CA SER A 133 -15.45 13.18 -17.13
C SER A 133 -16.85 12.59 -16.89
N ASP A 134 -17.02 11.29 -17.06
CA ASP A 134 -18.29 10.57 -16.95
C ASP A 134 -18.70 10.29 -15.50
N ASP A 135 -17.78 9.78 -14.69
CA ASP A 135 -18.03 9.47 -13.28
C ASP A 135 -17.26 10.36 -12.29
N GLY A 136 -16.21 11.05 -12.78
CA GLY A 136 -15.38 11.92 -11.97
C GLY A 136 -14.53 11.21 -10.91
N VAL A 137 -14.45 9.88 -10.94
CA VAL A 137 -13.67 9.08 -9.99
C VAL A 137 -12.23 8.99 -10.47
N VAL A 138 -11.30 9.49 -9.67
CA VAL A 138 -9.88 9.38 -9.99
C VAL A 138 -9.43 7.94 -9.86
N ASP A 139 -8.82 7.41 -10.91
CA ASP A 139 -8.26 6.06 -10.94
C ASP A 139 -7.03 6.01 -11.87
N TYR A 140 -6.45 4.83 -12.04
CA TYR A 140 -5.33 4.59 -12.93
C TYR A 140 -5.79 3.86 -14.18
N PHE A 141 -5.32 4.33 -15.33
CA PHE A 141 -5.70 3.79 -16.64
C PHE A 141 -4.46 3.56 -17.48
N ASP A 142 -4.47 2.49 -18.27
CA ASP A 142 -3.42 2.27 -19.25
C ASP A 142 -3.59 3.17 -20.49
N GLU A 143 -2.66 3.08 -21.43
CA GLU A 143 -2.66 3.86 -22.67
C GLU A 143 -3.87 3.61 -23.58
N THR A 144 -4.59 2.52 -23.36
CA THR A 144 -5.83 2.19 -24.11
C THR A 144 -7.08 2.68 -23.37
N GLY A 145 -6.92 3.28 -22.18
CA GLY A 145 -8.02 3.74 -21.35
C GLY A 145 -8.65 2.64 -20.48
N GLN A 146 -8.00 1.48 -20.37
CA GLN A 146 -8.47 0.44 -19.47
C GLN A 146 -7.99 0.72 -18.05
N SER A 147 -8.90 0.62 -17.06
CA SER A 147 -8.57 0.79 -15.66
C SER A 147 -7.58 -0.28 -15.17
N ALA A 148 -6.62 0.13 -14.35
CA ALA A 148 -5.74 -0.77 -13.60
C ALA A 148 -6.53 -1.72 -12.69
N LYS A 149 -7.65 -1.26 -12.16
CA LYS A 149 -8.53 -2.08 -11.33
C LYS A 149 -9.27 -3.11 -12.17
N LYS A 150 -8.80 -4.33 -12.08
CA LYS A 150 -9.51 -5.48 -12.62
C LYS A 150 -10.60 -5.96 -11.65
N PHE A 151 -11.45 -6.84 -12.16
CA PHE A 151 -12.56 -7.38 -11.38
C PHE A 151 -12.14 -8.02 -10.04
N LEU A 152 -11.02 -8.74 -10.00
CA LEU A 152 -10.48 -9.36 -8.78
C LEU A 152 -8.95 -9.24 -8.73
N MET A 153 -8.43 -8.92 -7.54
CA MET A 153 -6.99 -8.95 -7.23
C MET A 153 -6.44 -10.37 -7.31
N LYS A 154 -5.22 -10.52 -7.83
CA LYS A 154 -4.50 -11.80 -7.85
C LYS A 154 -4.13 -12.30 -6.45
N THR A 155 -3.64 -11.39 -5.59
CA THR A 155 -3.11 -11.72 -4.27
C THR A 155 -3.75 -10.80 -3.21
N PRO A 156 -4.79 -11.26 -2.50
CA PRO A 156 -5.55 -10.43 -1.56
C PRO A 156 -4.89 -10.30 -0.17
N ILE A 157 -3.58 -10.52 -0.07
CA ILE A 157 -2.81 -10.44 1.17
C ILE A 157 -1.38 -10.01 0.86
N ASN A 158 -0.99 -8.84 1.36
CA ASN A 158 0.33 -8.29 1.10
C ASN A 158 1.42 -9.00 1.90
N GLY A 159 2.57 -9.23 1.26
CA GLY A 159 3.73 -9.85 1.92
C GLY A 159 3.60 -11.34 2.24
N ALA A 160 2.51 -11.99 1.86
CA ALA A 160 2.30 -13.40 2.13
C ALA A 160 3.00 -14.31 1.12
N ARG A 161 3.65 -15.36 1.62
CA ARG A 161 4.24 -16.39 0.78
C ARG A 161 3.16 -17.38 0.32
N LEU A 162 3.07 -17.65 -0.97
CA LEU A 162 2.25 -18.75 -1.48
C LEU A 162 2.80 -20.08 -0.95
N SER A 163 2.02 -20.75 -0.12
CA SER A 163 2.40 -22.04 0.47
C SER A 163 1.83 -23.25 -0.27
N SER A 164 0.66 -23.09 -0.90
CA SER A 164 0.04 -24.15 -1.71
C SER A 164 -0.91 -23.59 -2.77
N SER A 165 -0.84 -24.13 -3.97
CA SER A 165 -1.70 -23.75 -5.10
C SER A 165 -3.00 -24.56 -5.14
N PHE A 166 -4.00 -24.02 -5.85
CA PHE A 166 -5.18 -24.78 -6.26
C PHE A 166 -4.79 -25.99 -7.12
N GLY A 167 -5.49 -27.11 -6.95
CA GLY A 167 -5.32 -28.27 -7.80
C GLY A 167 -5.17 -29.58 -7.03
N ASN A 168 -5.00 -30.66 -7.78
CA ASN A 168 -4.81 -31.99 -7.21
C ASN A 168 -3.43 -32.11 -6.54
N ARG A 169 -3.40 -32.47 -5.26
CA ARG A 169 -2.17 -32.74 -4.51
C ARG A 169 -2.26 -34.03 -3.73
N LYS A 170 -1.12 -34.71 -3.58
CA LYS A 170 -1.02 -35.85 -2.70
C LYS A 170 -1.13 -35.37 -1.26
N HIS A 171 -2.09 -35.90 -0.51
CA HIS A 171 -2.29 -35.54 0.89
C HIS A 171 -1.04 -35.93 1.70
N PRO A 172 -0.39 -35.01 2.43
CA PRO A 172 0.92 -35.27 3.05
C PRO A 172 0.91 -36.39 4.09
N ILE A 173 -0.24 -36.63 4.74
CA ILE A 173 -0.39 -37.63 5.78
C ILE A 173 -1.05 -38.91 5.25
N LEU A 174 -2.10 -38.79 4.43
CA LEU A 174 -2.96 -39.90 4.04
C LEU A 174 -2.61 -40.51 2.69
N GLY A 175 -1.65 -39.89 1.94
CA GLY A 175 -1.09 -40.43 0.72
C GLY A 175 -2.00 -40.46 -0.51
N TYR A 176 -3.30 -40.18 -0.39
CA TYR A 176 -4.21 -40.14 -1.53
C TYR A 176 -4.22 -38.74 -2.19
N THR A 177 -4.58 -38.71 -3.46
CA THR A 177 -4.72 -37.45 -4.18
C THR A 177 -6.04 -36.78 -3.82
N LYS A 178 -5.96 -35.52 -3.37
CA LYS A 178 -7.13 -34.70 -3.02
C LYS A 178 -7.06 -33.36 -3.74
N LEU A 179 -8.21 -32.94 -4.25
CA LEU A 179 -8.33 -31.60 -4.83
C LEU A 179 -8.23 -30.54 -3.72
N HIS A 180 -7.23 -29.69 -3.81
CA HIS A 180 -7.14 -28.46 -3.04
C HIS A 180 -7.99 -27.38 -3.72
N LYS A 181 -9.05 -26.93 -3.05
CA LYS A 181 -10.08 -26.05 -3.62
C LYS A 181 -9.73 -24.55 -3.50
N GLY A 182 -8.54 -24.22 -3.06
CA GLY A 182 -8.11 -22.85 -2.85
C GLY A 182 -6.61 -22.67 -3.04
N THR A 183 -6.18 -21.46 -2.85
CA THR A 183 -4.77 -21.08 -2.79
C THR A 183 -4.44 -20.72 -1.35
N ASP A 184 -3.39 -21.34 -0.79
CA ASP A 184 -2.94 -21.06 0.57
C ASP A 184 -1.83 -20.02 0.57
N PHE A 185 -2.03 -18.97 1.33
CA PHE A 185 -1.03 -17.95 1.62
C PHE A 185 -0.57 -18.07 3.07
N ALA A 186 0.73 -18.13 3.29
CA ALA A 186 1.33 -18.14 4.63
C ALA A 186 1.81 -16.73 4.98
N ALA A 187 1.26 -16.19 6.07
CA ALA A 187 1.62 -14.89 6.62
C ALA A 187 1.60 -14.94 8.15
N PRO A 188 2.30 -14.03 8.85
CA PRO A 188 2.17 -13.88 10.28
C PRO A 188 0.73 -13.59 10.71
N THR A 189 0.34 -14.07 11.91
CA THR A 189 -0.98 -13.75 12.48
C THR A 189 -1.14 -12.24 12.61
N GLY A 190 -2.31 -11.72 12.21
CA GLY A 190 -2.60 -10.29 12.19
C GLY A 190 -2.29 -9.61 10.86
N THR A 191 -1.70 -10.29 9.88
CA THR A 191 -1.52 -9.73 8.53
C THR A 191 -2.89 -9.46 7.91
N PRO A 192 -3.15 -8.23 7.42
CA PRO A 192 -4.42 -7.89 6.81
C PRO A 192 -4.73 -8.73 5.57
N ILE A 193 -5.97 -9.22 5.49
CA ILE A 193 -6.52 -9.89 4.30
C ILE A 193 -7.54 -8.93 3.67
N TYR A 194 -7.38 -8.65 2.39
CA TYR A 194 -8.24 -7.74 1.66
C TYR A 194 -9.31 -8.50 0.87
N ALA A 195 -10.47 -7.88 0.68
CA ALA A 195 -11.40 -8.35 -0.33
C ALA A 195 -10.74 -8.25 -1.72
N ALA A 196 -10.77 -9.33 -2.49
CA ALA A 196 -10.14 -9.35 -3.81
C ALA A 196 -10.80 -8.38 -4.81
N GLY A 197 -11.98 -7.88 -4.51
CA GLY A 197 -12.70 -6.89 -5.31
C GLY A 197 -13.94 -6.39 -4.59
N ASN A 198 -14.60 -5.41 -5.17
CA ASN A 198 -15.87 -4.88 -4.65
C ASN A 198 -16.94 -5.97 -4.66
N GLY A 199 -17.74 -6.04 -3.61
CA GLY A 199 -18.78 -7.07 -3.48
C GLY A 199 -19.60 -6.96 -2.20
N VAL A 200 -20.50 -7.91 -2.01
CA VAL A 200 -21.38 -8.01 -0.85
C VAL A 200 -21.02 -9.24 -0.04
N ILE A 201 -20.81 -9.09 1.25
CA ILE A 201 -20.56 -10.20 2.16
C ILE A 201 -21.83 -11.04 2.26
N LYS A 202 -21.76 -12.30 1.84
CA LYS A 202 -22.86 -13.26 1.88
C LYS A 202 -22.88 -14.09 3.14
N SER A 203 -21.70 -14.40 3.68
CA SER A 203 -21.58 -15.12 4.95
C SER A 203 -20.24 -14.80 5.60
N TYR A 204 -20.21 -14.84 6.92
CA TYR A 204 -19.00 -14.69 7.72
C TYR A 204 -19.15 -15.41 9.06
N GLY A 205 -18.04 -15.76 9.69
CA GLY A 205 -17.97 -16.41 10.99
C GLY A 205 -17.38 -17.80 10.94
N PRO A 206 -17.46 -18.56 12.04
CA PRO A 206 -16.95 -19.95 12.11
C PRO A 206 -17.65 -20.86 11.09
N ASN A 207 -16.87 -21.60 10.31
CA ASN A 207 -17.40 -22.50 9.28
C ASN A 207 -16.64 -23.84 9.24
N GLY A 208 -16.94 -24.71 10.18
CA GLY A 208 -16.39 -26.08 10.24
C GLY A 208 -14.87 -26.11 10.09
N THR A 209 -14.39 -26.89 9.14
CA THR A 209 -12.94 -27.06 8.87
C THR A 209 -12.27 -25.84 8.26
N PHE A 210 -13.05 -24.81 7.84
CA PHE A 210 -12.51 -23.56 7.29
C PHE A 210 -12.16 -22.52 8.37
N GLY A 211 -12.46 -22.81 9.65
CA GLY A 211 -12.19 -21.86 10.74
C GLY A 211 -13.00 -20.58 10.59
N ASN A 212 -12.40 -19.44 10.93
CA ASN A 212 -13.00 -18.14 10.62
C ASN A 212 -13.00 -17.94 9.12
N TYR A 213 -14.18 -17.62 8.59
CA TYR A 213 -14.47 -17.65 7.16
C TYR A 213 -15.26 -16.40 6.75
N ALA A 214 -14.99 -15.91 5.56
CA ALA A 214 -15.82 -14.90 4.89
C ALA A 214 -16.05 -15.29 3.44
N LYS A 215 -17.25 -15.03 2.92
CA LYS A 215 -17.64 -15.25 1.54
C LYS A 215 -18.20 -13.94 0.97
N ILE A 216 -17.65 -13.48 -0.14
CA ILE A 216 -18.03 -12.25 -0.82
C ILE A 216 -18.55 -12.60 -2.22
N GLU A 217 -19.74 -12.11 -2.55
CA GLU A 217 -20.28 -12.14 -3.90
C GLU A 217 -19.96 -10.84 -4.60
N HIS A 218 -19.34 -10.95 -5.75
CA HIS A 218 -18.94 -9.84 -6.61
C HIS A 218 -19.93 -9.66 -7.77
N ALA A 219 -19.76 -8.58 -8.54
CA ALA A 219 -20.50 -8.42 -9.77
C ALA A 219 -20.33 -9.63 -10.71
N ASN A 220 -21.25 -9.83 -11.65
CA ASN A 220 -21.25 -10.94 -12.60
C ASN A 220 -21.28 -12.37 -11.99
N GLY A 221 -21.75 -12.50 -10.75
CA GLY A 221 -21.97 -13.78 -10.09
C GLY A 221 -20.69 -14.48 -9.58
N TYR A 222 -19.54 -13.86 -9.66
CA TYR A 222 -18.32 -14.41 -9.08
C TYR A 222 -18.37 -14.36 -7.54
N THR A 223 -17.68 -15.29 -6.92
CA THR A 223 -17.58 -15.36 -5.46
C THR A 223 -16.15 -15.64 -5.04
N THR A 224 -15.65 -14.89 -4.06
CA THR A 224 -14.42 -15.21 -3.35
C THR A 224 -14.69 -15.68 -1.94
N ALA A 225 -13.79 -16.50 -1.41
CA ALA A 225 -13.89 -17.04 -0.06
C ALA A 225 -12.52 -16.95 0.63
N TYR A 226 -12.56 -16.59 1.91
CA TYR A 226 -11.40 -16.41 2.77
C TYR A 226 -11.59 -17.32 3.98
N ALA A 227 -10.61 -18.15 4.26
CA ALA A 227 -10.67 -19.16 5.30
C ALA A 227 -9.45 -19.07 6.23
N HIS A 228 -9.53 -19.73 7.38
CA HIS A 228 -8.45 -19.80 8.39
C HIS A 228 -7.95 -18.44 8.87
N MET A 229 -8.84 -17.44 8.88
CA MET A 229 -8.55 -16.12 9.42
C MET A 229 -8.42 -16.14 10.94
N SER A 230 -7.60 -15.26 11.50
CA SER A 230 -7.44 -15.05 12.95
C SER A 230 -8.53 -14.17 13.55
#